data_6ed82ad7c07a9cf24fbaa32d09bcac6d
#
_entry.id   6ed82ad7c07a9cf24fbaa32d09bcac6d
#
_cell.length_a   1.000
_cell.length_b   1.000
_cell.length_c   1.000
_cell.angle_alpha   90.00
_cell.angle_beta   90.00
_cell.angle_gamma   90.00
#
_symmetry.space_group_name_H-M   'P 1'
#
loop_
_entity.id
_entity.type
_entity.pdbx_description
1 polymer ?
#
loop_
_entity_poly.entity_id
_entity_poly.type
_entity_poly.pdbx_seq_one_letter_code
_entity_poly.pdbx_strand_id
1 'polypeptide(L)'
;TEMIAAQGLSNQYELIGAGIGGNKVYDLYLRHEEDVVAKNPNIVIIYIGINDVWHKTSSRTGTDADKFERFYTALIKKIQKANAQVVICTPTVIGEKFDNSNENDGDLNAYSAIIKKIAKENSLQLIDLRKAFMDYESKHNIENKASGILTSDRVHLNETGNQFLADTMWDVIKKL
;
A
#
# COMPACT_ATOMS: atom_id res chain seq x y z
N THR A 1 -6.38 -13.57 -4.62
CA THR A 1 -7.47 -14.48 -5.07
C THR A 1 -7.10 -15.92 -4.76
N GLU A 2 -5.92 -16.39 -5.15
CA GLU A 2 -5.45 -17.78 -4.94
C GLU A 2 -5.44 -18.20 -3.48
N MET A 3 -4.94 -17.36 -2.59
CA MET A 3 -4.92 -17.63 -1.14
C MET A 3 -6.33 -17.84 -0.56
N ILE A 4 -7.29 -17.01 -0.94
CA ILE A 4 -8.70 -17.13 -0.50
C ILE A 4 -9.30 -18.44 -1.01
N ALA A 5 -9.03 -18.79 -2.27
CA ALA A 5 -9.46 -20.05 -2.86
C ALA A 5 -8.83 -21.26 -2.16
N ALA A 6 -7.53 -21.22 -1.89
CA ALA A 6 -6.82 -22.29 -1.18
C ALA A 6 -7.34 -22.53 0.26
N GLN A 7 -7.91 -21.50 0.89
CA GLN A 7 -8.53 -21.59 2.22
C GLN A 7 -10.03 -21.94 2.17
N GLY A 8 -10.59 -22.16 0.96
CA GLY A 8 -12.02 -22.49 0.81
C GLY A 8 -12.96 -21.32 1.09
N LEU A 9 -12.49 -20.09 1.03
CA LEU A 9 -13.22 -18.89 1.41
C LEU A 9 -13.80 -18.10 0.21
N SER A 10 -13.74 -18.66 -1.00
CA SER A 10 -14.22 -18.01 -2.23
C SER A 10 -15.71 -17.65 -2.20
N ASN A 11 -16.51 -18.34 -1.39
CA ASN A 11 -17.93 -18.03 -1.22
C ASN A 11 -18.19 -16.89 -0.21
N GLN A 12 -17.18 -16.48 0.54
CA GLN A 12 -17.28 -15.44 1.57
C GLN A 12 -16.68 -14.11 1.10
N TYR A 13 -15.72 -14.15 0.19
CA TYR A 13 -14.98 -13.00 -0.28
C TYR A 13 -14.93 -12.93 -1.80
N GLU A 14 -15.36 -11.81 -2.34
CA GLU A 14 -15.13 -11.42 -3.73
C GLU A 14 -14.07 -10.32 -3.76
N LEU A 15 -12.98 -10.51 -4.49
CA LEU A 15 -11.92 -9.54 -4.65
C LEU A 15 -12.02 -8.82 -5.99
N ILE A 16 -12.18 -7.51 -5.91
CA ILE A 16 -12.24 -6.62 -7.08
C ILE A 16 -10.94 -5.82 -7.14
N GLY A 17 -10.12 -6.06 -8.16
CA GLY A 17 -8.88 -5.31 -8.39
C GLY A 17 -9.18 -3.97 -9.06
N ALA A 18 -8.77 -2.87 -8.43
CA ALA A 18 -8.86 -1.52 -8.98
C ALA A 18 -7.48 -0.85 -9.14
N GLY A 19 -6.39 -1.62 -9.05
CA GLY A 19 -5.02 -1.12 -9.18
C GLY A 19 -4.65 -0.85 -10.64
N ILE A 20 -4.01 0.31 -10.90
CA ILE A 20 -3.42 0.66 -12.19
C ILE A 20 -1.96 1.05 -11.96
N GLY A 21 -1.05 0.46 -12.74
CA GLY A 21 0.38 0.75 -12.65
C GLY A 21 0.69 2.24 -12.83
N GLY A 22 1.65 2.76 -12.06
CA GLY A 22 2.05 4.16 -12.12
C GLY A 22 1.13 5.14 -11.36
N ASN A 23 -0.04 4.72 -10.90
CA ASN A 23 -0.98 5.60 -10.20
C ASN A 23 -0.40 6.16 -8.89
N LYS A 24 -0.85 7.36 -8.58
CA LYS A 24 -0.58 8.13 -7.37
C LYS A 24 -1.89 8.43 -6.64
N VAL A 25 -1.81 8.99 -5.46
CA VAL A 25 -2.98 9.25 -4.62
C VAL A 25 -4.05 10.08 -5.33
N TYR A 26 -3.67 11.06 -6.13
CA TYR A 26 -4.62 11.90 -6.86
C TYR A 26 -5.31 11.16 -8.02
N ASP A 27 -4.64 10.19 -8.64
CA ASP A 27 -5.27 9.32 -9.66
C ASP A 27 -6.38 8.48 -9.02
N LEU A 28 -6.13 7.90 -7.84
CA LEU A 28 -7.15 7.18 -7.09
C LEU A 28 -8.34 8.10 -6.75
N TYR A 29 -8.05 9.34 -6.31
CA TYR A 29 -9.10 10.30 -6.00
C TYR A 29 -9.95 10.65 -7.23
N LEU A 30 -9.36 10.77 -8.42
CA LEU A 30 -10.08 11.14 -9.63
C LEU A 30 -10.98 10.01 -10.15
N ARG A 31 -10.61 8.75 -9.98
CA ARG A 31 -11.33 7.59 -10.54
C ARG A 31 -12.10 6.75 -9.50
N HIS A 32 -12.11 7.16 -8.22
CA HIS A 32 -12.72 6.35 -7.14
C HIS A 32 -14.19 6.05 -7.35
N GLU A 33 -14.95 6.96 -7.96
CA GLU A 33 -16.38 6.80 -8.15
C GLU A 33 -16.69 5.60 -9.06
N GLU A 34 -16.10 5.57 -10.24
CA GLU A 34 -16.36 4.53 -11.27
C GLU A 34 -15.67 3.21 -10.91
N ASP A 35 -14.43 3.26 -10.43
CA ASP A 35 -13.61 2.08 -10.23
C ASP A 35 -13.86 1.38 -8.89
N VAL A 36 -14.37 2.11 -7.89
CA VAL A 36 -14.53 1.60 -6.53
C VAL A 36 -15.98 1.73 -6.05
N VAL A 37 -16.50 2.96 -5.91
CA VAL A 37 -17.81 3.21 -5.29
C VAL A 37 -18.94 2.54 -6.08
N ALA A 38 -18.93 2.63 -7.41
CA ALA A 38 -19.92 2.00 -8.28
C ALA A 38 -19.96 0.45 -8.17
N LYS A 39 -18.95 -0.17 -7.55
CA LYS A 39 -18.91 -1.62 -7.29
C LYS A 39 -19.57 -2.01 -5.96
N ASN A 40 -20.02 -1.04 -5.16
CA ASN A 40 -20.64 -1.25 -3.85
C ASN A 40 -19.81 -2.15 -2.91
N PRO A 41 -18.52 -1.86 -2.69
CA PRO A 41 -17.66 -2.71 -1.87
C PRO A 41 -18.06 -2.60 -0.39
N ASN A 42 -17.92 -3.72 0.35
CA ASN A 42 -18.03 -3.70 1.81
C ASN A 42 -16.76 -3.15 2.46
N ILE A 43 -15.61 -3.53 1.92
CA ILE A 43 -14.28 -3.13 2.42
C ILE A 43 -13.47 -2.60 1.25
N VAL A 44 -12.80 -1.47 1.44
CA VAL A 44 -11.85 -0.90 0.48
C VAL A 44 -10.47 -0.82 1.13
N ILE A 45 -9.50 -1.47 0.50
CA ILE A 45 -8.10 -1.42 0.92
C ILE A 45 -7.37 -0.44 0.03
N ILE A 46 -6.80 0.60 0.63
CA ILE A 46 -6.01 1.60 -0.10
C ILE A 46 -4.52 1.33 0.15
N TYR A 47 -3.84 0.86 -0.90
CA TYR A 47 -2.39 0.67 -0.93
C TYR A 47 -1.81 1.57 -2.02
N ILE A 48 -1.24 2.70 -1.62
CA ILE A 48 -0.72 3.76 -2.49
C ILE A 48 0.43 4.50 -1.79
N GLY A 49 1.28 5.18 -2.54
CA GLY A 49 2.35 6.03 -2.02
C GLY A 49 3.72 5.73 -2.62
N ILE A 50 3.95 4.53 -3.15
CA ILE A 50 5.22 4.19 -3.81
C ILE A 50 5.50 5.16 -4.96
N ASN A 51 4.56 5.33 -5.89
CA ASN A 51 4.74 6.21 -7.05
C ASN A 51 4.69 7.69 -6.67
N ASP A 52 4.01 8.05 -5.59
CA ASP A 52 4.02 9.41 -5.06
C ASP A 52 5.44 9.82 -4.63
N VAL A 53 6.21 8.89 -4.06
CA VAL A 53 7.60 9.08 -3.67
C VAL A 53 8.55 8.84 -4.84
N TRP A 54 8.52 7.65 -5.45
CA TRP A 54 9.47 7.24 -6.48
C TRP A 54 9.51 8.17 -7.67
N HIS A 55 8.33 8.60 -8.14
CA HIS A 55 8.25 9.48 -9.29
C HIS A 55 8.71 10.92 -9.04
N LYS A 56 9.04 11.31 -7.81
CA LYS A 56 9.72 12.59 -7.56
C LYS A 56 11.11 12.60 -8.18
N THR A 57 11.85 11.50 -8.03
CA THR A 57 13.23 11.38 -8.51
C THR A 57 13.29 10.81 -9.93
N SER A 58 12.50 9.78 -10.25
CA SER A 58 12.58 9.06 -11.52
C SER A 58 11.96 9.81 -12.71
N SER A 59 10.86 10.53 -12.51
CA SER A 59 10.11 11.18 -13.59
C SER A 59 9.65 12.61 -13.28
N ARG A 60 9.94 13.13 -12.09
CA ARG A 60 9.52 14.46 -11.60
C ARG A 60 8.00 14.67 -11.59
N THR A 61 7.24 13.60 -11.40
CA THR A 61 5.77 13.61 -11.36
C THR A 61 5.22 13.07 -10.05
N GLY A 62 6.03 12.96 -9.02
CA GLY A 62 5.61 12.55 -7.69
C GLY A 62 4.65 13.56 -7.05
N THR A 63 4.07 13.20 -5.92
CA THR A 63 3.14 14.05 -5.18
C THR A 63 3.82 14.65 -3.97
N ASP A 64 3.73 15.97 -3.77
CA ASP A 64 4.23 16.62 -2.56
C ASP A 64 3.47 16.14 -1.32
N ALA A 65 4.14 16.10 -0.18
CA ALA A 65 3.63 15.51 1.05
C ALA A 65 2.29 16.13 1.54
N ASP A 66 2.15 17.46 1.44
CA ASP A 66 0.93 18.17 1.82
C ASP A 66 -0.25 17.84 0.88
N LYS A 67 0.00 17.72 -0.41
CA LYS A 67 -0.99 17.29 -1.39
C LYS A 67 -1.35 15.82 -1.20
N PHE A 68 -0.36 14.97 -0.94
CA PHE A 68 -0.59 13.57 -0.64
C PHE A 68 -1.56 13.39 0.54
N GLU A 69 -1.29 14.06 1.66
CA GLU A 69 -2.15 14.02 2.84
C GLU A 69 -3.59 14.49 2.53
N ARG A 70 -3.73 15.60 1.79
CA ARG A 70 -5.04 16.16 1.42
C ARG A 70 -5.85 15.24 0.50
N PHE A 71 -5.24 14.72 -0.55
CA PHE A 71 -5.91 13.80 -1.48
C PHE A 71 -6.27 12.48 -0.79
N TYR A 72 -5.36 11.95 0.03
CA TYR A 72 -5.60 10.71 0.76
C TYR A 72 -6.79 10.85 1.73
N THR A 73 -6.80 11.92 2.51
CA THR A 73 -7.92 12.22 3.43
C THR A 73 -9.24 12.45 2.71
N ALA A 74 -9.21 13.16 1.57
CA ALA A 74 -10.40 13.38 0.77
C ALA A 74 -10.95 12.07 0.16
N LEU A 75 -10.07 11.21 -0.34
CA LEU A 75 -10.40 9.89 -0.89
C LEU A 75 -11.10 9.01 0.17
N ILE A 76 -10.51 8.92 1.37
CA ILE A 76 -11.09 8.17 2.49
C ILE A 76 -12.53 8.64 2.78
N LYS A 77 -12.72 9.96 2.92
CA LYS A 77 -14.06 10.53 3.19
C LYS A 77 -15.08 10.21 2.09
N LYS A 78 -14.64 10.17 0.83
CA LYS A 78 -15.51 9.80 -0.30
C LYS A 78 -15.94 8.33 -0.22
N ILE A 79 -15.00 7.43 0.06
CA ILE A 79 -15.26 6.00 0.17
C ILE A 79 -16.15 5.71 1.40
N GLN A 80 -15.88 6.35 2.54
CA GLN A 80 -16.72 6.19 3.74
C GLN A 80 -18.15 6.66 3.53
N LYS A 81 -18.40 7.71 2.73
CA LYS A 81 -19.74 8.15 2.35
C LYS A 81 -20.54 7.10 1.57
N ALA A 82 -19.85 6.19 0.90
CA ALA A 82 -20.46 5.05 0.22
C ALA A 82 -20.68 3.84 1.16
N ASN A 83 -20.57 4.04 2.49
CA ASN A 83 -20.72 3.01 3.53
C ASN A 83 -19.72 1.85 3.46
N ALA A 84 -18.60 2.01 2.76
CA ALA A 84 -17.53 1.03 2.76
C ALA A 84 -16.62 1.21 3.98
N GLN A 85 -16.19 0.12 4.59
CA GLN A 85 -15.12 0.11 5.57
C GLN A 85 -13.79 0.37 4.86
N VAL A 86 -12.98 1.30 5.40
CA VAL A 86 -11.70 1.65 4.79
C VAL A 86 -10.55 1.09 5.62
N VAL A 87 -9.66 0.39 4.94
CA VAL A 87 -8.37 -0.08 5.46
C VAL A 87 -7.27 0.62 4.67
N ILE A 88 -6.26 1.15 5.35
CA ILE A 88 -5.17 1.85 4.68
C ILE A 88 -3.83 1.17 4.95
N CYS A 89 -2.95 1.20 3.93
CA CYS A 89 -1.63 0.59 4.00
C CYS A 89 -0.54 1.64 3.87
N THR A 90 0.55 1.49 4.61
CA THR A 90 1.78 2.23 4.29
C THR A 90 2.41 1.66 3.01
N PRO A 91 3.18 2.46 2.24
CA PRO A 91 3.95 1.94 1.12
C PRO A 91 5.01 0.93 1.62
N THR A 92 5.46 0.04 0.74
CA THR A 92 6.50 -0.96 1.04
C THR A 92 7.91 -0.35 0.96
N VAL A 93 8.68 -0.70 -0.06
CA VAL A 93 10.09 -0.30 -0.20
C VAL A 93 10.40 0.23 -1.60
N ILE A 94 11.41 1.10 -1.69
CA ILE A 94 12.12 1.48 -2.92
C ILE A 94 13.60 1.20 -2.64
N GLY A 95 14.02 -0.02 -2.92
CA GLY A 95 15.28 -0.61 -2.47
C GLY A 95 15.11 -1.41 -1.18
N GLU A 96 15.86 -2.52 -1.09
CA GLU A 96 15.73 -3.52 -0.03
C GLU A 96 16.83 -3.44 1.04
N LYS A 97 17.66 -2.40 1.03
CA LYS A 97 18.62 -2.19 2.10
C LYS A 97 17.89 -1.81 3.38
N PHE A 98 18.10 -2.58 4.43
CA PHE A 98 17.39 -2.44 5.70
C PHE A 98 18.00 -1.42 6.66
N ASP A 99 19.17 -0.86 6.32
CA ASP A 99 19.91 0.11 7.12
C ASP A 99 19.51 1.58 6.86
N ASN A 100 18.41 1.79 6.15
CA ASN A 100 17.91 3.10 5.70
C ASN A 100 18.88 3.85 4.76
N SER A 101 19.70 3.13 4.00
CA SER A 101 20.64 3.72 3.04
C SER A 101 20.08 3.76 1.60
N ASN A 102 18.84 3.37 1.36
CA ASN A 102 18.21 3.57 0.06
C ASN A 102 17.84 5.05 -0.13
N GLU A 103 18.00 5.55 -1.35
CA GLU A 103 17.77 6.96 -1.71
C GLU A 103 16.41 7.51 -1.28
N ASN A 104 15.37 6.69 -1.35
CA ASN A 104 13.99 7.09 -1.08
C ASN A 104 13.50 6.75 0.35
N ASP A 105 14.32 6.19 1.22
CA ASP A 105 13.90 5.76 2.56
C ASP A 105 13.36 6.92 3.41
N GLY A 106 14.02 8.08 3.35
CA GLY A 106 13.57 9.28 4.06
C GLY A 106 12.14 9.68 3.68
N ASP A 107 11.87 9.78 2.39
CA ASP A 107 10.55 10.13 1.88
C ASP A 107 9.52 9.02 2.17
N LEU A 108 9.87 7.75 1.97
CA LEU A 108 8.97 6.63 2.31
C LEU A 108 8.58 6.61 3.78
N ASN A 109 9.53 6.88 4.67
CA ASN A 109 9.27 6.97 6.11
C ASN A 109 8.36 8.16 6.43
N ALA A 110 8.57 9.32 5.78
CA ALA A 110 7.73 10.50 5.96
C ALA A 110 6.28 10.26 5.47
N TYR A 111 6.10 9.64 4.29
CA TYR A 111 4.76 9.32 3.76
C TYR A 111 4.08 8.22 4.57
N SER A 112 4.83 7.24 5.07
CA SER A 112 4.31 6.26 6.03
C SER A 112 3.82 6.92 7.32
N ALA A 113 4.55 7.92 7.84
CA ALA A 113 4.12 8.68 9.01
C ALA A 113 2.82 9.46 8.77
N ILE A 114 2.66 10.07 7.58
CA ILE A 114 1.41 10.72 7.16
C ILE A 114 0.25 9.71 7.18
N ILE A 115 0.41 8.54 6.58
CA ILE A 115 -0.63 7.51 6.54
C ILE A 115 -0.98 7.02 7.96
N LYS A 116 0.00 6.80 8.83
CA LYS A 116 -0.20 6.43 10.23
C LYS A 116 -0.98 7.52 10.99
N LYS A 117 -0.65 8.79 10.76
CA LYS A 117 -1.39 9.93 11.32
C LYS A 117 -2.84 9.92 10.86
N ILE A 118 -3.09 9.77 9.56
CA ILE A 118 -4.45 9.70 8.98
C ILE A 118 -5.23 8.53 9.59
N ALA A 119 -4.62 7.35 9.72
CA ALA A 119 -5.25 6.18 10.33
C ALA A 119 -5.71 6.48 11.75
N LYS A 120 -4.82 7.06 12.56
CA LYS A 120 -5.11 7.41 13.96
C LYS A 120 -6.21 8.46 14.09
N GLU A 121 -6.14 9.55 13.31
CA GLU A 121 -7.10 10.65 13.35
C GLU A 121 -8.51 10.26 12.89
N ASN A 122 -8.61 9.25 12.01
CA ASN A 122 -9.88 8.78 11.47
C ASN A 122 -10.32 7.41 12.02
N SER A 123 -9.61 6.87 13.02
CA SER A 123 -9.86 5.55 13.63
C SER A 123 -9.94 4.42 12.59
N LEU A 124 -9.05 4.44 11.61
CA LEU A 124 -9.01 3.44 10.54
C LEU A 124 -8.11 2.27 10.88
N GLN A 125 -8.45 1.10 10.34
CA GLN A 125 -7.54 -0.03 10.34
C GLN A 125 -6.33 0.27 9.47
N LEU A 126 -5.14 0.08 10.03
CA LEU A 126 -3.85 0.28 9.35
C LEU A 126 -3.14 -1.05 9.14
N ILE A 127 -2.57 -1.25 7.95
CA ILE A 127 -1.60 -2.30 7.66
C ILE A 127 -0.24 -1.64 7.44
N ASP A 128 0.67 -1.78 8.38
CA ASP A 128 2.00 -1.15 8.31
C ASP A 128 2.95 -2.00 7.47
N LEU A 129 2.76 -1.96 6.15
CA LEU A 129 3.58 -2.70 5.19
C LEU A 129 5.05 -2.24 5.20
N ARG A 130 5.31 -0.94 5.37
CA ARG A 130 6.68 -0.42 5.49
C ARG A 130 7.44 -1.13 6.59
N LYS A 131 6.85 -1.19 7.78
CA LYS A 131 7.46 -1.89 8.91
C LYS A 131 7.63 -3.37 8.63
N ALA A 132 6.60 -4.04 8.10
CA ALA A 132 6.65 -5.48 7.82
C ALA A 132 7.77 -5.83 6.84
N PHE A 133 7.93 -5.06 5.76
CA PHE A 133 8.98 -5.27 4.77
C PHE A 133 10.37 -5.01 5.35
N MET A 134 10.58 -3.91 6.05
CA MET A 134 11.87 -3.61 6.70
C MET A 134 12.24 -4.67 7.75
N ASP A 135 11.28 -5.15 8.53
CA ASP A 135 11.49 -6.23 9.51
C ASP A 135 11.86 -7.56 8.82
N TYR A 136 11.28 -7.85 7.66
CA TYR A 136 11.62 -9.04 6.87
C TYR A 136 13.04 -8.94 6.29
N GLU A 137 13.35 -7.82 5.67
CA GLU A 137 14.66 -7.56 5.06
C GLU A 137 15.78 -7.59 6.08
N SER A 138 15.57 -7.02 7.27
CA SER A 138 16.57 -7.05 8.35
C SER A 138 16.95 -8.48 8.79
N LYS A 139 16.08 -9.45 8.56
CA LYS A 139 16.28 -10.86 8.93
C LYS A 139 16.80 -11.72 7.76
N HIS A 140 16.44 -11.38 6.53
CA HIS A 140 16.67 -12.25 5.37
C HIS A 140 17.65 -11.65 4.35
N ASN A 141 17.91 -10.35 4.38
CA ASN A 141 18.82 -9.65 3.50
C ASN A 141 20.20 -9.44 4.16
N ILE A 142 20.85 -10.52 4.56
CA ILE A 142 22.13 -10.48 5.31
C ILE A 142 23.21 -9.67 4.58
N GLU A 143 23.22 -9.71 3.25
CA GLU A 143 24.20 -9.00 2.41
C GLU A 143 23.81 -7.53 2.15
N ASN A 144 22.70 -7.04 2.71
CA ASN A 144 22.17 -5.69 2.51
C ASN A 144 22.05 -5.33 1.02
N LYS A 145 21.56 -6.27 0.21
CA LYS A 145 21.34 -6.09 -1.24
C LYS A 145 20.24 -5.05 -1.50
N ALA A 146 20.33 -4.37 -2.62
CA ALA A 146 19.34 -3.37 -3.02
C ALA A 146 18.07 -3.98 -3.62
N SER A 147 18.07 -5.25 -4.02
CA SER A 147 16.95 -5.96 -4.63
C SER A 147 17.16 -7.47 -4.63
N GLY A 148 16.13 -8.24 -4.94
CA GLY A 148 16.19 -9.70 -5.14
C GLY A 148 15.73 -10.51 -3.95
N ILE A 149 15.32 -9.88 -2.85
CA ILE A 149 14.73 -10.55 -1.69
C ILE A 149 13.19 -10.60 -1.84
N LEU A 150 12.54 -9.44 -1.83
CA LEU A 150 11.09 -9.26 -2.00
C LEU A 150 10.73 -8.55 -3.31
N THR A 151 11.69 -7.89 -3.95
CA THR A 151 11.50 -7.18 -5.21
C THR A 151 12.40 -7.74 -6.32
N SER A 152 11.98 -7.56 -7.58
CA SER A 152 12.80 -7.92 -8.75
C SER A 152 13.76 -6.80 -9.16
N ASP A 153 13.36 -5.55 -8.97
CA ASP A 153 14.06 -4.36 -9.50
C ASP A 153 14.13 -3.20 -8.49
N ARG A 154 14.05 -3.49 -7.21
CA ARG A 154 14.02 -2.55 -6.07
C ARG A 154 12.64 -1.98 -5.75
N VAL A 155 11.63 -2.14 -6.62
CA VAL A 155 10.28 -1.55 -6.47
C VAL A 155 9.18 -2.58 -6.67
N HIS A 156 9.20 -3.27 -7.83
CA HIS A 156 8.18 -4.25 -8.17
C HIS A 156 8.42 -5.56 -7.44
N LEU A 157 7.39 -6.03 -6.75
CA LEU A 157 7.47 -7.26 -5.97
C LEU A 157 7.73 -8.47 -6.86
N ASN A 158 8.62 -9.35 -6.42
CA ASN A 158 8.79 -10.68 -6.98
C ASN A 158 7.73 -11.64 -6.39
N GLU A 159 7.77 -12.92 -6.71
CA GLU A 159 6.82 -13.92 -6.22
C GLU A 159 6.80 -13.98 -4.67
N THR A 160 7.98 -14.01 -4.04
CA THR A 160 8.12 -14.02 -2.58
C THR A 160 7.52 -12.75 -1.95
N GLY A 161 7.81 -11.59 -2.54
CA GLY A 161 7.26 -10.30 -2.08
C GLY A 161 5.75 -10.21 -2.23
N ASN A 162 5.19 -10.71 -3.34
CA ASN A 162 3.75 -10.75 -3.54
C ASN A 162 3.07 -11.68 -2.53
N GLN A 163 3.65 -12.85 -2.25
CA GLN A 163 3.12 -13.77 -1.24
C GLN A 163 3.19 -13.14 0.16
N PHE A 164 4.33 -12.56 0.53
CA PHE A 164 4.50 -11.89 1.81
C PHE A 164 3.52 -10.72 2.01
N LEU A 165 3.31 -9.91 0.96
CA LEU A 165 2.30 -8.85 0.95
C LEU A 165 0.90 -9.42 1.19
N ALA A 166 0.54 -10.47 0.45
CA ALA A 166 -0.77 -11.09 0.54
C ALA A 166 -1.03 -11.67 1.94
N ASP A 167 -0.07 -12.38 2.52
CA ASP A 167 -0.16 -12.93 3.88
C ASP A 167 -0.31 -11.83 4.93
N THR A 168 0.50 -10.78 4.83
CA THR A 168 0.46 -9.63 5.75
C THR A 168 -0.89 -8.91 5.70
N MET A 169 -1.44 -8.69 4.52
CA MET A 169 -2.76 -8.09 4.36
C MET A 169 -3.86 -9.01 4.87
N TRP A 170 -3.80 -10.30 4.55
CA TRP A 170 -4.81 -11.27 4.94
C TRP A 170 -4.93 -11.43 6.45
N ASP A 171 -3.81 -11.39 7.17
CA ASP A 171 -3.80 -11.46 8.64
C ASP A 171 -4.61 -10.37 9.33
N VAL A 172 -4.81 -9.25 8.66
CA VAL A 172 -5.66 -8.15 9.13
C VAL A 172 -7.09 -8.31 8.60
N ILE A 173 -7.25 -8.54 7.30
CA ILE A 173 -8.55 -8.57 6.62
C ILE A 173 -9.47 -9.66 7.18
N LYS A 174 -8.95 -10.84 7.46
CA LYS A 174 -9.73 -11.97 8.03
C LYS A 174 -10.33 -11.72 9.41
N LYS A 175 -9.97 -10.61 10.07
CA LYS A 175 -10.46 -10.21 11.40
C LYS A 175 -11.49 -9.08 11.34
N LEU A 176 -11.76 -8.55 10.16
CA LEU A 176 -12.77 -7.52 9.92
C LEU A 176 -14.15 -8.12 9.75
#